data_cd1ff411f393de33c27cd53179da1831
#
_entry.id   cd1ff411f393de33c27cd53179da1831
#
_cell.length_a   1.000
_cell.length_b   1.000
_cell.length_c   1.000
_cell.angle_alpha   90.00
_cell.angle_beta   90.00
_cell.angle_gamma   90.00
#
_symmetry.space_group_name_H-M   'P 1'
#
loop_
_entity.id
_entity.type
_entity.pdbx_description
1 polymer ?
#
loop_
_entity_poly.entity_id
_entity_poly.type
_entity_poly.pdbx_seq_one_letter_code
_entity_poly.pdbx_strand_id
1 'polypeptide(L)'
;MILTITGYSTALFSTWYFVEELRLLLDAGDGIAPTLLQKSRKIDHIFLSHADRDHVTGLLRLNELNARDGFPAVYYPTDAGSISALETFSKQFDERVKKTVWHPLGDQQQVQLRKDLFVQSARNNHVVKAQLHEVKSLGYQIYQTKNKLKSDFVDLSGEALRQLAETLGRESLTDEVRTNLLAYSGDTPAENFDQWNNTQILIHEATFLTRAELATLETNRNQHSTLEEVLAAVADLNIQTLILGHFSSRYSEEEIDEAIRRFCTAFHVTIPVHRLLPGQTHWDILRSDPIN
;
A
#
# COMPACT_ATOMS: atom_id res chain seq x y z
N MET A 1 9.13 -13.46 -4.31
CA MET A 1 8.07 -13.32 -5.36
C MET A 1 8.36 -12.01 -6.07
N ILE A 2 8.38 -11.99 -7.40
CA ILE A 2 8.51 -10.75 -8.17
C ILE A 2 7.09 -10.17 -8.30
N LEU A 3 6.92 -8.89 -7.98
CA LEU A 3 5.64 -8.19 -8.07
C LEU A 3 5.62 -7.28 -9.30
N THR A 4 4.49 -7.26 -10.00
CA THR A 4 4.18 -6.32 -11.06
C THR A 4 3.25 -5.26 -10.49
N ILE A 5 3.73 -4.03 -10.38
CA ILE A 5 3.00 -2.90 -9.81
C ILE A 5 2.75 -1.87 -10.89
N THR A 6 1.47 -1.61 -11.16
CA THR A 6 1.03 -0.53 -12.04
C THR A 6 0.31 0.51 -11.22
N GLY A 7 0.58 1.79 -11.43
CA GLY A 7 -0.02 2.84 -10.61
C GLY A 7 -0.17 4.18 -11.31
N TYR A 8 -1.02 4.99 -10.73
CA TYR A 8 -1.20 6.41 -10.99
C TYR A 8 -1.29 7.12 -9.65
N SER A 9 -0.56 8.19 -9.46
CA SER A 9 -0.61 8.92 -8.19
C SER A 9 -0.26 10.38 -8.40
N THR A 10 -1.25 11.24 -8.19
CA THR A 10 -1.14 12.70 -8.31
C THR A 10 -2.01 13.33 -7.24
N ALA A 11 -1.40 14.07 -6.32
CA ALA A 11 -2.11 14.73 -5.22
C ALA A 11 -3.31 15.53 -5.70
N LEU A 12 -4.45 15.40 -5.03
CA LEU A 12 -5.76 16.01 -5.30
C LEU A 12 -6.50 15.47 -6.54
N PHE A 13 -5.86 14.69 -7.39
CA PHE A 13 -6.47 14.22 -8.65
C PHE A 13 -6.83 12.75 -8.61
N SER A 14 -5.85 11.86 -8.42
CA SER A 14 -6.12 10.42 -8.34
C SER A 14 -4.93 9.65 -7.79
N THR A 15 -5.19 8.63 -6.98
CA THR A 15 -4.18 7.68 -6.49
C THR A 15 -4.73 6.28 -6.51
N TRP A 16 -3.99 5.35 -7.11
CA TRP A 16 -4.22 3.92 -7.06
C TRP A 16 -2.97 3.14 -7.46
N TYR A 17 -2.78 1.96 -6.86
CA TYR A 17 -1.71 1.02 -7.19
C TYR A 17 -2.27 -0.39 -7.31
N PHE A 18 -2.11 -1.02 -8.46
CA PHE A 18 -2.54 -2.39 -8.71
C PHE A 18 -1.34 -3.34 -8.66
N VAL A 19 -1.39 -4.32 -7.75
CA VAL A 19 -0.39 -5.38 -7.58
C VAL A 19 -0.93 -6.67 -8.19
N GLU A 20 -0.46 -7.01 -9.39
CA GLU A 20 -1.10 -8.01 -10.25
C GLU A 20 -1.09 -9.41 -9.63
N GLU A 21 0.04 -9.89 -9.11
CA GLU A 21 0.19 -11.24 -8.53
C GLU A 21 -0.61 -11.43 -7.25
N LEU A 22 -0.87 -10.34 -6.54
CA LEU A 22 -1.66 -10.36 -5.31
C LEU A 22 -3.15 -10.13 -5.56
N ARG A 23 -3.53 -9.76 -6.80
CA ARG A 23 -4.90 -9.38 -7.18
C ARG A 23 -5.45 -8.27 -6.28
N LEU A 24 -4.56 -7.38 -5.87
CA LEU A 24 -4.77 -6.39 -4.82
C LEU A 24 -4.63 -4.97 -5.38
N LEU A 25 -5.57 -4.12 -5.00
CA LEU A 25 -5.57 -2.70 -5.31
C LEU A 25 -5.40 -1.91 -4.01
N LEU A 26 -4.49 -0.96 -4.02
CA LEU A 26 -4.29 0.04 -2.97
C LEU A 26 -4.85 1.37 -3.48
N ASP A 27 -5.86 1.87 -2.82
CA ASP A 27 -6.72 2.97 -3.22
C ASP A 27 -7.42 2.77 -4.59
N ALA A 28 -8.42 3.58 -4.87
CA ALA A 28 -9.27 3.44 -6.04
C ALA A 28 -9.67 4.83 -6.59
N GLY A 29 -8.68 5.66 -6.88
CA GLY A 29 -8.88 6.96 -7.50
C GLY A 29 -9.47 6.87 -8.90
N ASP A 30 -9.84 8.03 -9.43
CA ASP A 30 -10.47 8.12 -10.76
C ASP A 30 -9.55 7.60 -11.88
N GLY A 31 -10.15 7.19 -13.00
CA GLY A 31 -9.42 6.72 -14.18
C GLY A 31 -8.91 5.27 -14.12
N ILE A 32 -8.98 4.57 -12.98
CA ILE A 32 -8.46 3.20 -12.87
C ILE A 32 -9.14 2.20 -13.82
N ALA A 33 -10.46 2.25 -13.96
CA ALA A 33 -11.19 1.30 -14.80
C ALA A 33 -10.86 1.46 -16.29
N PRO A 34 -10.89 2.66 -16.91
CA PRO A 34 -10.47 2.84 -18.29
C PRO A 34 -8.98 2.62 -18.54
N THR A 35 -8.11 2.81 -17.54
CA THR A 35 -6.68 2.53 -17.66
C THR A 35 -6.40 1.04 -17.67
N LEU A 36 -6.88 0.31 -16.69
CA LEU A 36 -6.58 -1.12 -16.55
C LEU A 36 -7.38 -2.01 -17.52
N LEU A 37 -8.53 -1.54 -18.04
CA LEU A 37 -9.40 -2.32 -18.92
C LEU A 37 -9.66 -3.74 -18.36
N GLN A 38 -9.37 -4.77 -19.13
CA GLN A 38 -9.59 -6.17 -18.73
C GLN A 38 -8.73 -6.59 -17.52
N LYS A 39 -7.60 -5.92 -17.26
CA LYS A 39 -6.78 -6.21 -16.07
C LYS A 39 -7.53 -5.86 -14.78
N SER A 40 -8.42 -4.86 -14.79
CA SER A 40 -9.24 -4.52 -13.62
C SER A 40 -10.07 -5.68 -13.10
N ARG A 41 -10.47 -6.62 -13.98
CA ARG A 41 -11.24 -7.81 -13.61
C ARG A 41 -10.47 -8.84 -12.78
N LYS A 42 -9.15 -8.65 -12.65
CA LYS A 42 -8.32 -9.47 -11.78
C LYS A 42 -8.32 -8.99 -10.32
N ILE A 43 -8.90 -7.83 -10.03
CA ILE A 43 -8.92 -7.27 -8.68
C ILE A 43 -9.91 -8.05 -7.81
N ASP A 44 -9.39 -8.66 -6.75
CA ASP A 44 -10.19 -9.35 -5.73
C ASP A 44 -10.31 -8.52 -4.45
N HIS A 45 -9.25 -7.80 -4.08
CA HIS A 45 -9.17 -7.07 -2.84
C HIS A 45 -8.80 -5.60 -3.09
N ILE A 46 -9.51 -4.68 -2.44
CA ILE A 46 -9.30 -3.24 -2.52
C ILE A 46 -9.07 -2.73 -1.10
N PHE A 47 -7.94 -2.09 -0.85
CA PHE A 47 -7.60 -1.48 0.44
C PHE A 47 -7.57 0.03 0.28
N LEU A 48 -8.52 0.71 0.90
CA LEU A 48 -8.63 2.18 0.87
C LEU A 48 -7.89 2.76 2.06
N SER A 49 -6.96 3.67 1.79
CA SER A 49 -6.18 4.31 2.84
C SER A 49 -7.02 5.31 3.65
N HIS A 50 -7.85 6.11 3.01
CA HIS A 50 -8.73 7.10 3.63
C HIS A 50 -9.85 7.50 2.66
N ALA A 51 -10.66 8.50 3.03
CA ALA A 51 -11.90 8.82 2.34
C ALA A 51 -11.80 10.02 1.40
N ASP A 52 -10.62 10.54 1.11
CA ASP A 52 -10.46 11.66 0.20
C ASP A 52 -10.79 11.21 -1.23
N ARG A 53 -11.34 12.13 -2.01
CA ARG A 53 -11.98 11.79 -3.29
C ARG A 53 -11.01 11.23 -4.32
N ASP A 54 -9.79 11.72 -4.31
CA ASP A 54 -8.72 11.24 -5.20
C ASP A 54 -8.26 9.81 -4.88
N HIS A 55 -8.71 9.24 -3.76
CA HIS A 55 -8.45 7.85 -3.35
C HIS A 55 -9.66 6.90 -3.52
N VAL A 56 -10.87 7.43 -3.78
CA VAL A 56 -12.09 6.59 -3.77
C VAL A 56 -13.03 6.76 -4.98
N THR A 57 -12.91 7.82 -5.77
CA THR A 57 -13.91 8.14 -6.81
C THR A 57 -13.98 7.13 -7.95
N GLY A 58 -12.91 6.42 -8.25
CA GLY A 58 -12.92 5.34 -9.26
C GLY A 58 -13.64 4.07 -8.82
N LEU A 59 -13.91 3.94 -7.51
CA LEU A 59 -14.48 2.72 -6.92
C LEU A 59 -15.88 2.40 -7.45
N LEU A 60 -16.71 3.41 -7.70
CA LEU A 60 -18.06 3.22 -8.21
C LEU A 60 -18.05 2.44 -9.55
N ARG A 61 -17.24 2.91 -10.50
CA ARG A 61 -17.12 2.26 -11.81
C ARG A 61 -16.38 0.92 -11.72
N LEU A 62 -15.36 0.83 -10.91
CA LEU A 62 -14.60 -0.39 -10.69
C LEU A 62 -15.48 -1.51 -10.14
N ASN A 63 -16.29 -1.22 -9.14
CA ASN A 63 -17.22 -2.18 -8.54
C ASN A 63 -18.28 -2.65 -9.53
N GLU A 64 -18.88 -1.74 -10.29
CA GLU A 64 -19.86 -2.10 -11.32
C GLU A 64 -19.30 -3.14 -12.32
N LEU A 65 -18.06 -2.94 -12.77
CA LEU A 65 -17.41 -3.82 -13.75
C LEU A 65 -16.97 -5.17 -13.17
N ASN A 66 -16.68 -5.22 -11.87
CA ASN A 66 -16.01 -6.37 -11.26
C ASN A 66 -16.86 -7.10 -10.21
N ALA A 67 -18.06 -6.58 -9.89
CA ALA A 67 -18.95 -7.16 -8.89
C ALA A 67 -19.28 -8.62 -9.21
N ARG A 68 -19.00 -9.51 -8.27
CA ARG A 68 -19.33 -10.93 -8.26
C ARG A 68 -19.47 -11.39 -6.80
N ASP A 69 -19.96 -12.61 -6.58
CA ASP A 69 -20.25 -13.10 -5.23
C ASP A 69 -19.02 -13.03 -4.33
N GLY A 70 -19.10 -12.18 -3.29
CA GLY A 70 -18.03 -11.94 -2.33
C GLY A 70 -16.89 -11.02 -2.80
N PHE A 71 -16.91 -10.53 -4.06
CA PHE A 71 -15.81 -9.73 -4.62
C PHE A 71 -16.29 -8.57 -5.49
N PRO A 72 -15.44 -7.52 -5.68
CA PRO A 72 -14.26 -7.25 -4.86
C PRO A 72 -14.60 -7.12 -3.38
N ALA A 73 -13.68 -7.54 -2.51
CA ALA A 73 -13.73 -7.23 -1.09
C ALA A 73 -13.05 -5.88 -0.86
N VAL A 74 -13.78 -4.92 -0.30
CA VAL A 74 -13.31 -3.55 -0.05
C VAL A 74 -13.04 -3.38 1.44
N TYR A 75 -11.83 -3.00 1.79
CA TYR A 75 -11.37 -2.76 3.15
C TYR A 75 -11.10 -1.26 3.32
N TYR A 76 -11.53 -0.68 4.44
CA TYR A 76 -11.46 0.77 4.66
C TYR A 76 -11.37 1.15 6.14
N PRO A 77 -10.86 2.35 6.49
CA PRO A 77 -10.77 2.79 7.88
C PRO A 77 -12.14 2.85 8.55
N THR A 78 -12.26 2.26 9.74
CA THR A 78 -13.55 2.06 10.43
C THR A 78 -14.32 3.35 10.71
N ASP A 79 -13.62 4.48 10.91
CA ASP A 79 -14.24 5.76 11.22
C ASP A 79 -14.35 6.71 10.01
N ALA A 80 -14.12 6.18 8.80
CA ALA A 80 -14.30 6.90 7.54
C ALA A 80 -15.77 6.84 7.08
N GLY A 81 -16.65 7.59 7.73
CA GLY A 81 -18.09 7.54 7.48
C GLY A 81 -18.56 7.84 6.06
N SER A 82 -17.77 8.62 5.28
CA SER A 82 -18.06 8.87 3.86
C SER A 82 -17.88 7.62 2.99
N ILE A 83 -17.00 6.69 3.37
CA ILE A 83 -16.87 5.40 2.66
C ILE A 83 -18.08 4.51 2.92
N SER A 84 -18.58 4.46 4.15
CA SER A 84 -19.82 3.75 4.47
C SER A 84 -21.04 4.33 3.72
N ALA A 85 -21.09 5.65 3.57
CA ALA A 85 -22.11 6.29 2.74
C ALA A 85 -21.97 5.93 1.24
N LEU A 86 -20.74 5.87 0.74
CA LEU A 86 -20.45 5.42 -0.63
C LEU A 86 -20.85 3.96 -0.86
N GLU A 87 -20.60 3.07 0.10
CA GLU A 87 -21.08 1.68 0.06
C GLU A 87 -22.59 1.63 -0.10
N THR A 88 -23.31 2.32 0.80
CA THR A 88 -24.78 2.37 0.79
C THR A 88 -25.29 2.89 -0.55
N PHE A 89 -24.75 4.01 -1.03
CA PHE A 89 -25.12 4.60 -2.32
C PHE A 89 -24.85 3.60 -3.47
N SER A 90 -23.66 3.01 -3.52
CA SER A 90 -23.27 2.10 -4.59
C SER A 90 -24.20 0.88 -4.69
N LYS A 91 -24.56 0.29 -3.55
CA LYS A 91 -25.47 -0.86 -3.47
C LYS A 91 -26.93 -0.51 -3.80
N GLN A 92 -27.34 0.74 -3.59
CA GLN A 92 -28.67 1.23 -3.99
C GLN A 92 -28.69 1.60 -5.48
N PHE A 93 -27.60 2.13 -5.99
CA PHE A 93 -27.47 2.60 -7.38
C PHE A 93 -27.36 1.44 -8.39
N ASP A 94 -26.64 0.37 -8.05
CA ASP A 94 -26.46 -0.80 -8.91
C ASP A 94 -26.68 -2.11 -8.15
N GLU A 95 -27.69 -2.85 -8.58
CA GLU A 95 -28.08 -4.15 -8.01
C GLU A 95 -26.92 -5.18 -8.02
N ARG A 96 -26.03 -5.11 -9.03
CA ARG A 96 -24.87 -6.01 -9.14
C ARG A 96 -23.87 -5.79 -8.02
N VAL A 97 -23.71 -4.54 -7.57
CA VAL A 97 -22.76 -4.17 -6.52
C VAL A 97 -23.15 -4.72 -5.15
N LYS A 98 -24.41 -5.15 -4.96
CA LYS A 98 -24.85 -5.83 -3.71
C LYS A 98 -24.05 -7.09 -3.40
N LYS A 99 -23.41 -7.68 -4.38
CA LYS A 99 -22.59 -8.90 -4.24
C LYS A 99 -21.20 -8.62 -3.64
N THR A 100 -20.73 -7.38 -3.70
CA THR A 100 -19.45 -6.97 -3.12
C THR A 100 -19.54 -6.93 -1.60
N VAL A 101 -18.42 -7.20 -0.94
CA VAL A 101 -18.32 -7.14 0.52
C VAL A 101 -17.44 -5.97 0.95
N TRP A 102 -17.83 -5.32 2.04
CA TRP A 102 -17.13 -4.14 2.55
C TRP A 102 -16.82 -4.34 4.03
N HIS A 103 -15.55 -4.12 4.40
CA HIS A 103 -15.02 -4.43 5.71
C HIS A 103 -14.35 -3.19 6.33
N PRO A 104 -14.94 -2.59 7.37
CA PRO A 104 -14.24 -1.58 8.15
C PRO A 104 -13.05 -2.21 8.89
N LEU A 105 -11.91 -1.53 8.87
CA LEU A 105 -10.68 -1.94 9.55
C LEU A 105 -10.28 -0.91 10.61
N GLY A 106 -9.93 -1.41 11.79
CA GLY A 106 -9.24 -0.66 12.83
C GLY A 106 -7.74 -0.65 12.63
N ASP A 107 -7.04 -0.08 13.62
CA ASP A 107 -5.58 -0.15 13.70
C ASP A 107 -5.10 -1.57 14.02
N GLN A 108 -3.94 -1.96 13.49
CA GLN A 108 -3.28 -3.25 13.71
C GLN A 108 -4.16 -4.48 13.44
N GLN A 109 -5.20 -4.33 12.63
CA GLN A 109 -6.04 -5.46 12.22
C GLN A 109 -5.41 -6.22 11.07
N GLN A 110 -5.57 -7.53 11.11
CA GLN A 110 -5.04 -8.46 10.13
C GLN A 110 -6.15 -9.03 9.26
N VAL A 111 -5.93 -9.03 7.95
CA VAL A 111 -6.81 -9.65 6.95
C VAL A 111 -6.04 -10.77 6.26
N GLN A 112 -6.57 -11.98 6.28
CA GLN A 112 -6.04 -13.09 5.53
C GLN A 112 -6.66 -13.12 4.13
N LEU A 113 -5.83 -12.94 3.08
CA LEU A 113 -6.28 -12.97 1.69
C LEU A 113 -6.26 -14.39 1.11
N ARG A 114 -5.27 -15.17 1.50
CA ARG A 114 -5.12 -16.60 1.19
C ARG A 114 -4.26 -17.27 2.26
N LYS A 115 -4.11 -18.60 2.19
CA LYS A 115 -3.48 -19.41 3.25
C LYS A 115 -2.17 -18.84 3.80
N ASP A 116 -1.37 -18.21 2.96
CA ASP A 116 -0.02 -17.73 3.27
C ASP A 116 0.17 -16.22 3.06
N LEU A 117 -0.90 -15.48 2.71
CA LEU A 117 -0.83 -14.05 2.40
C LEU A 117 -1.77 -13.26 3.29
N PHE A 118 -1.23 -12.23 3.92
CA PHE A 118 -1.93 -11.39 4.88
C PHE A 118 -1.69 -9.91 4.59
N VAL A 119 -2.64 -9.09 5.02
CA VAL A 119 -2.51 -7.63 5.08
C VAL A 119 -2.74 -7.18 6.50
N GLN A 120 -1.86 -6.36 7.02
CA GLN A 120 -2.00 -5.72 8.32
C GLN A 120 -2.20 -4.22 8.12
N SER A 121 -3.24 -3.66 8.73
CA SER A 121 -3.48 -2.23 8.76
C SER A 121 -2.62 -1.55 9.81
N ALA A 122 -2.24 -0.30 9.55
CA ALA A 122 -1.52 0.54 10.49
C ALA A 122 -2.10 1.96 10.41
N ARG A 123 -2.59 2.48 11.54
CA ARG A 123 -3.11 3.84 11.60
C ARG A 123 -2.02 4.85 11.30
N ASN A 124 -2.38 5.89 10.55
CA ASN A 124 -1.55 7.09 10.35
C ASN A 124 -2.31 8.36 10.75
N ASN A 125 -1.64 9.51 10.78
CA ASN A 125 -2.19 10.79 11.26
C ASN A 125 -2.47 11.77 10.12
N HIS A 126 -2.79 11.30 8.93
CA HIS A 126 -3.16 12.16 7.81
C HIS A 126 -4.32 13.11 8.16
N VAL A 127 -5.39 12.59 8.75
CA VAL A 127 -6.59 13.37 9.07
C VAL A 127 -6.43 14.11 10.39
N VAL A 128 -6.07 15.41 10.35
CA VAL A 128 -5.77 16.27 11.51
C VAL A 128 -6.92 16.35 12.52
N LYS A 129 -8.17 16.31 12.06
CA LYS A 129 -9.35 16.41 12.94
C LYS A 129 -9.79 15.08 13.53
N ALA A 130 -9.07 14.00 13.30
CA ALA A 130 -9.38 12.72 13.91
C ALA A 130 -9.09 12.76 15.41
N GLN A 131 -10.02 12.23 16.22
CA GLN A 131 -9.78 12.06 17.64
C GLN A 131 -8.75 10.94 17.86
N LEU A 132 -8.10 10.93 19.02
CA LEU A 132 -7.02 9.98 19.32
C LEU A 132 -7.41 8.49 19.11
N HIS A 133 -8.69 8.16 19.32
CA HIS A 133 -9.22 6.80 19.19
C HIS A 133 -9.83 6.52 17.80
N GLU A 134 -10.02 7.54 16.95
CA GLU A 134 -10.59 7.35 15.61
C GLU A 134 -9.57 6.85 14.62
N VAL A 135 -9.99 5.94 13.77
CA VAL A 135 -9.19 5.40 12.64
C VAL A 135 -9.82 5.91 11.35
N LYS A 136 -9.34 7.06 10.87
CA LYS A 136 -9.82 7.71 9.63
C LYS A 136 -8.89 7.51 8.45
N SER A 137 -7.64 7.13 8.73
CA SER A 137 -6.65 6.83 7.70
C SER A 137 -5.74 5.67 8.11
N LEU A 138 -5.36 4.86 7.13
CA LEU A 138 -4.57 3.63 7.29
C LEU A 138 -3.48 3.55 6.23
N GLY A 139 -2.31 3.05 6.63
CA GLY A 139 -1.38 2.39 5.76
C GLY A 139 -1.54 0.87 5.85
N TYR A 140 -0.87 0.14 4.98
CA TYR A 140 -1.00 -1.31 4.89
C TYR A 140 0.34 -2.00 4.73
N GLN A 141 0.55 -3.10 5.43
CA GLN A 141 1.69 -3.98 5.24
C GLN A 141 1.22 -5.35 4.74
N ILE A 142 1.67 -5.73 3.57
CA ILE A 142 1.37 -7.00 2.92
C ILE A 142 2.53 -7.96 3.18
N TYR A 143 2.26 -9.11 3.76
CA TYR A 143 3.28 -10.09 4.08
C TYR A 143 2.84 -11.53 3.81
N GLN A 144 3.83 -12.37 3.57
CA GLN A 144 3.68 -13.79 3.39
C GLN A 144 4.29 -14.55 4.58
N THR A 145 3.63 -15.62 5.03
CA THR A 145 4.20 -16.55 6.01
C THR A 145 4.55 -17.87 5.34
N LYS A 146 5.65 -18.46 5.75
CA LYS A 146 6.09 -19.80 5.32
C LYS A 146 6.66 -20.55 6.49
N ASN A 147 6.27 -21.81 6.63
CA ASN A 147 6.91 -22.69 7.58
C ASN A 147 8.27 -23.14 7.02
N LYS A 148 9.35 -22.80 7.71
CA LYS A 148 10.72 -23.26 7.42
C LYS A 148 11.14 -24.26 8.46
N LEU A 149 11.87 -25.30 8.03
CA LEU A 149 12.46 -26.28 8.92
C LEU A 149 13.41 -25.57 9.90
N LYS A 150 13.31 -25.89 11.19
CA LYS A 150 14.23 -25.36 12.22
C LYS A 150 15.66 -25.80 11.95
N SER A 151 16.62 -24.97 12.35
CA SER A 151 18.05 -25.22 12.14
C SER A 151 18.50 -26.63 12.64
N ASP A 152 17.94 -27.05 13.75
CA ASP A 152 18.28 -28.33 14.41
C ASP A 152 17.90 -29.55 13.57
N PHE A 153 17.06 -29.39 12.57
CA PHE A 153 16.57 -30.49 11.74
C PHE A 153 17.02 -30.42 10.28
N VAL A 154 17.76 -29.38 9.86
CA VAL A 154 18.15 -29.16 8.45
C VAL A 154 19.02 -30.30 7.92
N ASP A 155 19.89 -30.89 8.74
CA ASP A 155 20.83 -31.94 8.35
C ASP A 155 20.25 -33.36 8.45
N LEU A 156 18.98 -33.50 8.86
CA LEU A 156 18.34 -34.80 8.99
C LEU A 156 17.87 -35.33 7.62
N SER A 157 17.94 -36.67 7.48
CA SER A 157 17.36 -37.32 6.29
C SER A 157 15.85 -37.16 6.22
N GLY A 158 15.29 -37.22 5.03
CA GLY A 158 13.83 -37.10 4.81
C GLY A 158 13.03 -38.18 5.57
N GLU A 159 13.63 -39.37 5.82
CA GLU A 159 13.02 -40.45 6.60
C GLU A 159 13.00 -40.12 8.09
N ALA A 160 14.10 -39.59 8.64
CA ALA A 160 14.18 -39.13 10.02
C ALA A 160 13.20 -37.98 10.29
N LEU A 161 13.09 -37.04 9.35
CA LEU A 161 12.10 -35.93 9.42
C LEU A 161 10.66 -36.42 9.41
N ARG A 162 10.36 -37.49 8.64
CA ARG A 162 9.03 -38.11 8.63
C ARG A 162 8.67 -38.72 9.95
N GLN A 163 9.59 -39.52 10.52
CA GLN A 163 9.40 -40.16 11.82
C GLN A 163 9.23 -39.14 12.96
N LEU A 164 10.04 -38.08 12.96
CA LEU A 164 9.89 -36.97 13.89
C LEU A 164 8.55 -36.24 13.73
N ALA A 165 8.13 -36.02 12.50
CA ALA A 165 6.84 -35.38 12.21
C ALA A 165 5.64 -36.23 12.65
N GLU A 166 5.74 -37.55 12.56
CA GLU A 166 4.72 -38.49 13.06
C GLU A 166 4.67 -38.51 14.59
N THR A 167 5.81 -38.32 15.23
CA THR A 167 5.93 -38.40 16.70
C THR A 167 5.64 -37.07 17.40
N LEU A 168 6.17 -35.95 16.86
CA LEU A 168 6.14 -34.64 17.49
C LEU A 168 5.15 -33.68 16.83
N GLY A 169 4.59 -34.02 15.66
CA GLY A 169 3.82 -33.13 14.79
C GLY A 169 4.71 -32.24 13.90
N ARG A 170 4.26 -31.96 12.68
CA ARG A 170 5.01 -31.12 11.72
C ARG A 170 5.30 -29.72 12.25
N GLU A 171 4.40 -29.17 13.03
CA GLU A 171 4.51 -27.82 13.61
C GLU A 171 5.70 -27.70 14.56
N SER A 172 6.05 -28.78 15.25
CA SER A 172 7.22 -28.81 16.16
C SER A 172 8.55 -28.73 15.41
N LEU A 173 8.58 -29.13 14.14
CA LEU A 173 9.79 -29.15 13.31
C LEU A 173 10.03 -27.87 12.52
N THR A 174 9.06 -26.96 12.49
CA THR A 174 9.12 -25.75 11.66
C THR A 174 8.90 -24.50 12.48
N ASP A 175 9.52 -23.40 12.03
CA ASP A 175 9.21 -22.05 12.47
C ASP A 175 8.45 -21.33 11.37
N GLU A 176 7.40 -20.57 11.75
CA GLU A 176 6.76 -19.66 10.84
C GLU A 176 7.66 -18.44 10.60
N VAL A 177 8.03 -18.23 9.35
CA VAL A 177 8.84 -17.08 8.91
C VAL A 177 7.97 -16.12 8.13
N ARG A 178 7.84 -14.90 8.64
CA ARG A 178 7.17 -13.78 7.99
C ARG A 178 8.13 -13.09 7.03
N THR A 179 7.65 -12.78 5.84
CA THR A 179 8.35 -11.95 4.84
C THR A 179 7.45 -10.80 4.45
N ASN A 180 7.83 -9.57 4.77
CA ASN A 180 7.09 -8.37 4.38
C ASN A 180 7.40 -8.08 2.90
N LEU A 181 6.39 -8.22 2.04
CA LEU A 181 6.54 -8.09 0.59
C LEU A 181 6.41 -6.64 0.15
N LEU A 182 5.41 -5.95 0.68
CA LEU A 182 5.01 -4.61 0.27
C LEU A 182 4.43 -3.85 1.45
N ALA A 183 4.80 -2.59 1.60
CA ALA A 183 4.12 -1.63 2.46
C ALA A 183 3.61 -0.45 1.64
N TYR A 184 2.47 0.09 2.03
CA TYR A 184 1.85 1.28 1.48
C TYR A 184 1.49 2.25 2.60
N SER A 185 2.03 3.45 2.55
CA SER A 185 1.81 4.45 3.61
C SER A 185 0.39 5.03 3.61
N GLY A 186 -0.29 5.06 2.44
CA GLY A 186 -1.36 6.02 2.21
C GLY A 186 -0.82 7.44 2.30
N ASP A 187 -1.71 8.42 2.37
CA ASP A 187 -1.32 9.79 2.68
C ASP A 187 -1.03 9.90 4.18
N THR A 188 0.09 10.53 4.53
CA THR A 188 0.57 10.56 5.91
C THR A 188 1.62 11.65 6.11
N PRO A 189 1.72 12.28 7.29
CA PRO A 189 2.94 13.00 7.64
C PRO A 189 4.13 12.02 7.74
N ALA A 190 5.34 12.57 7.64
CA ALA A 190 6.58 11.80 7.72
C ALA A 190 6.86 11.34 9.16
N GLU A 191 6.17 10.29 9.59
CA GLU A 191 6.24 9.76 10.96
C GLU A 191 6.15 8.24 11.00
N ASN A 192 6.52 7.63 12.13
CA ASN A 192 6.34 6.20 12.40
C ASN A 192 6.95 5.26 11.34
N PHE A 193 8.07 5.62 10.73
CA PHE A 193 8.71 4.84 9.68
C PHE A 193 9.13 3.44 10.11
N ASP A 194 9.43 3.23 11.40
CA ASP A 194 9.82 1.91 11.94
C ASP A 194 8.83 0.80 11.62
N GLN A 195 7.55 1.12 11.48
CA GLN A 195 6.51 0.16 11.10
C GLN A 195 6.71 -0.43 9.70
N TRP A 196 7.45 0.26 8.81
CA TRP A 196 7.74 -0.19 7.45
C TRP A 196 9.08 -0.93 7.32
N ASN A 197 9.83 -1.03 8.41
CA ASN A 197 11.14 -1.66 8.40
C ASN A 197 11.05 -3.15 8.01
N ASN A 198 12.14 -3.68 7.43
CA ASN A 198 12.23 -5.04 6.92
C ASN A 198 11.20 -5.39 5.82
N THR A 199 10.79 -4.41 5.02
CA THR A 199 9.89 -4.60 3.88
C THR A 199 10.67 -4.60 2.58
N GLN A 200 10.28 -5.47 1.62
CA GLN A 200 10.97 -5.52 0.33
C GLN A 200 10.67 -4.26 -0.50
N ILE A 201 9.41 -3.83 -0.56
CA ILE A 201 8.99 -2.67 -1.33
C ILE A 201 8.18 -1.74 -0.43
N LEU A 202 8.58 -0.47 -0.34
CA LEU A 202 7.80 0.57 0.31
C LEU A 202 7.24 1.52 -0.75
N ILE A 203 5.92 1.68 -0.78
CA ILE A 203 5.23 2.75 -1.52
C ILE A 203 4.90 3.84 -0.52
N HIS A 204 5.43 5.04 -0.72
CA HIS A 204 5.23 6.18 0.18
C HIS A 204 4.87 7.45 -0.59
N GLU A 205 4.00 8.26 0.00
CA GLU A 205 3.72 9.59 -0.53
C GLU A 205 4.91 10.53 -0.37
N ALA A 206 4.99 11.53 -1.26
CA ALA A 206 5.93 12.65 -1.18
C ALA A 206 5.30 13.87 -1.84
N THR A 207 4.22 14.37 -1.24
CA THR A 207 3.37 15.41 -1.83
C THR A 207 4.14 16.69 -2.11
N PHE A 208 5.08 17.06 -1.23
CA PHE A 208 5.92 18.25 -1.36
C PHE A 208 7.38 17.86 -1.48
N LEU A 209 8.22 18.72 -2.10
CA LEU A 209 9.64 18.42 -2.24
C LEU A 209 10.42 18.73 -0.98
N THR A 210 10.13 19.84 -0.29
CA THR A 210 10.91 20.31 0.84
C THR A 210 10.06 20.68 2.06
N ARG A 211 10.69 20.63 3.24
CA ARG A 211 10.09 21.12 4.50
C ARG A 211 9.74 22.60 4.46
N ALA A 212 10.53 23.40 3.76
CA ALA A 212 10.27 24.83 3.62
C ALA A 212 8.96 25.12 2.91
N GLU A 213 8.60 24.33 1.90
CA GLU A 213 7.31 24.42 1.21
C GLU A 213 6.15 24.03 2.12
N LEU A 214 6.29 22.93 2.86
CA LEU A 214 5.27 22.47 3.80
C LEU A 214 4.99 23.52 4.90
N ALA A 215 6.03 24.18 5.40
CA ALA A 215 5.92 25.21 6.43
C ALA A 215 5.11 26.46 5.99
N THR A 216 4.92 26.66 4.69
CA THR A 216 4.11 27.77 4.16
C THR A 216 2.61 27.48 4.10
N LEU A 217 2.20 26.23 4.36
CA LEU A 217 0.80 25.80 4.27
C LEU A 217 0.05 26.06 5.58
N GLU A 218 -1.29 26.19 5.44
CA GLU A 218 -2.18 26.35 6.59
C GLU A 218 -2.18 25.10 7.49
N THR A 219 -2.07 25.30 8.79
CA THR A 219 -1.98 24.22 9.80
C THR A 219 -3.25 23.38 9.99
N ASN A 220 -4.37 23.77 9.37
CA ASN A 220 -5.66 23.08 9.49
C ASN A 220 -5.97 22.09 8.36
N ARG A 221 -5.04 21.84 7.46
CA ARG A 221 -5.18 20.87 6.37
C ARG A 221 -4.73 19.48 6.80
N ASN A 222 -5.21 18.46 6.09
CA ASN A 222 -4.69 17.11 6.23
C ASN A 222 -3.18 17.12 5.99
N GLN A 223 -2.48 16.26 6.73
CA GLN A 223 -1.02 16.26 6.77
C GLN A 223 -0.43 15.34 5.72
N HIS A 224 0.65 15.81 5.11
CA HIS A 224 1.40 15.08 4.10
C HIS A 224 2.90 15.10 4.39
N SER A 225 3.62 14.21 3.73
CA SER A 225 5.07 14.13 3.77
C SER A 225 5.73 15.03 2.74
N THR A 226 6.99 15.39 3.01
CA THR A 226 7.90 15.93 2.01
C THR A 226 8.88 14.86 1.54
N LEU A 227 9.32 14.96 0.28
CA LEU A 227 10.37 14.10 -0.26
C LEU A 227 11.63 14.11 0.59
N GLU A 228 12.01 15.30 1.09
CA GLU A 228 13.16 15.50 1.98
C GLU A 228 13.05 14.66 3.25
N GLU A 229 11.88 14.66 3.91
CA GLU A 229 11.65 13.90 5.14
C GLU A 229 11.59 12.40 4.89
N VAL A 230 10.92 11.99 3.80
CA VAL A 230 10.81 10.58 3.44
C VAL A 230 12.18 9.97 3.16
N LEU A 231 13.02 10.63 2.34
CA LEU A 231 14.34 10.10 2.00
C LEU A 231 15.29 10.11 3.20
N ALA A 232 15.18 11.13 4.09
CA ALA A 232 15.96 11.15 5.33
C ALA A 232 15.59 9.96 6.24
N ALA A 233 14.29 9.65 6.39
CA ALA A 233 13.84 8.54 7.22
C ALA A 233 14.16 7.18 6.61
N VAL A 234 14.02 7.04 5.29
CA VAL A 234 14.29 5.78 4.56
C VAL A 234 15.76 5.39 4.61
N ALA A 235 16.67 6.33 4.74
CA ALA A 235 18.12 6.06 4.86
C ALA A 235 18.47 5.11 6.02
N ASP A 236 17.66 5.12 7.10
CA ASP A 236 17.87 4.30 8.30
C ASP A 236 17.04 2.99 8.28
N LEU A 237 16.24 2.75 7.23
CA LEU A 237 15.38 1.58 7.13
C LEU A 237 16.04 0.43 6.36
N ASN A 238 15.74 -0.79 6.80
CA ASN A 238 16.06 -1.99 6.03
C ASN A 238 14.92 -2.31 5.06
N ILE A 239 14.87 -1.59 3.94
CA ILE A 239 13.98 -1.86 2.81
C ILE A 239 14.79 -2.11 1.54
N GLN A 240 14.21 -2.78 0.54
CA GLN A 240 14.97 -3.13 -0.68
C GLN A 240 14.69 -2.17 -1.84
N THR A 241 13.51 -1.57 -1.89
CA THR A 241 13.10 -0.65 -2.95
C THR A 241 12.08 0.36 -2.42
N LEU A 242 12.20 1.61 -2.84
CA LEU A 242 11.25 2.67 -2.56
C LEU A 242 10.51 3.09 -3.83
N ILE A 243 9.18 3.22 -3.75
CA ILE A 243 8.35 3.83 -4.78
C ILE A 243 7.74 5.10 -4.19
N LEU A 244 8.00 6.24 -4.82
CA LEU A 244 7.47 7.55 -4.43
C LEU A 244 6.27 7.92 -5.30
N GLY A 245 5.22 8.44 -4.69
CA GLY A 245 4.02 8.91 -5.38
C GLY A 245 3.40 10.11 -4.71
N HIS A 246 2.19 10.46 -5.16
CA HIS A 246 1.39 11.54 -4.61
C HIS A 246 2.03 12.94 -4.70
N PHE A 247 2.96 13.14 -5.63
CA PHE A 247 3.54 14.46 -5.86
C PHE A 247 2.47 15.47 -6.29
N SER A 248 2.61 16.71 -5.83
CA SER A 248 1.79 17.82 -6.30
C SER A 248 2.00 18.04 -7.80
N SER A 249 0.92 18.26 -8.53
CA SER A 249 0.94 18.53 -9.98
C SER A 249 1.64 19.83 -10.38
N ARG A 250 2.10 20.63 -9.40
CA ARG A 250 2.89 21.86 -9.63
C ARG A 250 4.32 21.58 -10.09
N TYR A 251 4.85 20.38 -9.80
CA TYR A 251 6.23 20.03 -10.10
C TYR A 251 6.37 19.39 -11.47
N SER A 252 7.41 19.77 -12.19
CA SER A 252 7.84 19.11 -13.41
C SER A 252 8.58 17.81 -13.11
N GLU A 253 8.76 16.98 -14.13
CA GLU A 253 9.57 15.74 -14.04
C GLU A 253 11.00 16.07 -13.61
N GLU A 254 11.60 17.09 -14.21
CA GLU A 254 12.97 17.50 -13.92
C GLU A 254 13.16 17.93 -12.46
N GLU A 255 12.22 18.70 -11.91
CA GLU A 255 12.25 19.13 -10.51
C GLU A 255 12.16 17.95 -9.54
N ILE A 256 11.27 16.99 -9.82
CA ILE A 256 11.12 15.78 -9.00
C ILE A 256 12.40 14.93 -9.06
N ASP A 257 12.90 14.63 -10.26
CA ASP A 257 14.06 13.77 -10.46
C ASP A 257 15.35 14.39 -9.88
N GLU A 258 15.54 15.69 -10.05
CA GLU A 258 16.66 16.42 -9.45
C GLU A 258 16.59 16.41 -7.93
N ALA A 259 15.42 16.63 -7.35
CA ALA A 259 15.22 16.60 -5.91
C ALA A 259 15.48 15.18 -5.35
N ILE A 260 15.02 14.11 -6.02
CA ILE A 260 15.30 12.73 -5.61
C ILE A 260 16.81 12.48 -5.60
N ARG A 261 17.54 12.77 -6.68
CA ARG A 261 18.99 12.56 -6.76
C ARG A 261 19.73 13.34 -5.70
N ARG A 262 19.36 14.61 -5.49
CA ARG A 262 19.96 15.48 -4.48
C ARG A 262 19.79 14.92 -3.07
N PHE A 263 18.58 14.54 -2.68
CA PHE A 263 18.32 14.03 -1.33
C PHE A 263 18.83 12.61 -1.13
N CYS A 264 18.80 11.73 -2.15
CA CYS A 264 19.45 10.42 -2.08
C CYS A 264 20.95 10.56 -1.81
N THR A 265 21.62 11.51 -2.48
CA THR A 265 23.03 11.79 -2.24
C THR A 265 23.26 12.36 -0.83
N ALA A 266 22.45 13.33 -0.41
CA ALA A 266 22.59 13.99 0.89
C ALA A 266 22.39 13.04 2.07
N PHE A 267 21.45 12.12 1.97
CA PHE A 267 21.11 11.17 3.05
C PHE A 267 21.70 9.76 2.83
N HIS A 268 22.54 9.58 1.81
CA HIS A 268 23.19 8.30 1.48
C HIS A 268 22.21 7.15 1.22
N VAL A 269 21.06 7.44 0.58
CA VAL A 269 20.10 6.43 0.16
C VAL A 269 20.65 5.66 -1.02
N THR A 270 20.94 4.36 -0.84
CA THR A 270 21.57 3.49 -1.85
C THR A 270 20.61 2.45 -2.46
N ILE A 271 19.43 2.31 -1.92
CA ILE A 271 18.41 1.43 -2.47
C ILE A 271 17.79 2.03 -3.74
N PRO A 272 17.29 1.21 -4.69
CA PRO A 272 16.56 1.71 -5.85
C PRO A 272 15.36 2.58 -5.45
N VAL A 273 15.27 3.78 -6.01
CA VAL A 273 14.15 4.72 -5.82
C VAL A 273 13.44 4.92 -7.16
N HIS A 274 12.18 4.52 -7.22
CA HIS A 274 11.27 4.77 -8.34
C HIS A 274 10.26 5.86 -7.97
N ARG A 275 9.65 6.50 -8.96
CA ARG A 275 8.63 7.51 -8.72
C ARG A 275 7.48 7.41 -9.73
N LEU A 276 6.30 7.90 -9.35
CA LEU A 276 5.19 8.15 -10.24
C LEU A 276 5.10 9.65 -10.52
N LEU A 277 5.17 10.01 -11.79
CA LEU A 277 5.02 11.42 -12.19
C LEU A 277 3.56 11.84 -12.16
N PRO A 278 3.27 13.10 -11.77
CA PRO A 278 1.92 13.64 -11.86
C PRO A 278 1.33 13.53 -13.27
N GLY A 279 0.07 13.13 -13.35
CA GLY A 279 -0.65 13.03 -14.61
C GLY A 279 -0.33 11.81 -15.48
N GLN A 280 0.53 10.89 -15.01
CA GLN A 280 0.98 9.74 -15.80
C GLN A 280 0.66 8.40 -15.12
N THR A 281 0.27 7.41 -15.95
CA THR A 281 0.19 6.02 -15.51
C THR A 281 1.53 5.33 -15.71
N HIS A 282 2.06 4.72 -14.67
CA HIS A 282 3.31 3.96 -14.69
C HIS A 282 3.01 2.46 -14.68
N TRP A 283 3.37 1.78 -15.77
CA TRP A 283 3.19 0.36 -15.94
C TRP A 283 4.44 -0.38 -15.44
N ASP A 284 4.22 -1.43 -14.62
CA ASP A 284 5.29 -2.27 -14.10
C ASP A 284 6.48 -1.45 -13.55
N ILE A 285 6.18 -0.62 -12.55
CA ILE A 285 7.06 0.42 -12.00
C ILE A 285 8.47 -0.11 -11.70
N LEU A 286 8.56 -1.33 -11.18
CA LEU A 286 9.83 -1.94 -10.76
C LEU A 286 10.76 -2.34 -11.92
N ARG A 287 10.27 -2.30 -13.17
CA ARG A 287 11.09 -2.55 -14.36
C ARG A 287 11.69 -1.28 -14.96
N SER A 288 11.22 -0.12 -14.55
CA SER A 288 11.87 1.13 -14.93
C SER A 288 13.23 1.27 -14.26
N ASP A 289 14.13 2.02 -14.86
CA ASP A 289 15.39 2.36 -14.20
C ASP A 289 15.11 3.22 -12.94
N PRO A 290 15.79 2.99 -11.81
CA PRO A 290 15.68 3.84 -10.65
C PRO A 290 16.24 5.24 -10.96
N ILE A 291 15.77 6.25 -10.20
CA ILE A 291 16.13 7.66 -10.44
C ILE A 291 17.48 8.04 -9.80
N ASN A 292 17.90 7.34 -8.74
CA ASN A 292 19.13 7.57 -7.98
C ASN A 292 20.31 6.72 -8.41
#